data_edfa648b6c2ba4112604c04969645a31
#
_entry.id   edfa648b6c2ba4112604c04969645a31
#
_cell.length_a   1.000
_cell.length_b   1.000
_cell.length_c   1.000
_cell.angle_alpha   90.00
_cell.angle_beta   90.00
_cell.angle_gamma   90.00
#
_symmetry.space_group_name_H-M   'P 1'
#
loop_
_entity.id
_entity.type
_entity.pdbx_description
1 polymer ?
#
loop_
_entity_poly.entity_id
_entity_poly.type
_entity_poly.pdbx_seq_one_letter_code
_entity_poly.pdbx_strand_id
1 'polypeptide(L)'
;QQTPTVHAHGEVRYVGRYRIVDGVTRVLDFIGQAGGLTEKANLLESRVIRTKYRAIQDPELVRLQGVVRATGLADLSPEERAYLKTKEREEKGRLAVDFGRLMEGDETQNILLEGGDVVYVPQRRATVNMSGQLFKPGLVDFAEGRRAGFYLEQAGGFAFDADKRGARLIRARTGQREAYSRNLIVEPGDEIWVPEKEYRNWWALVQGTMRTTAEALTLILLVRAI
;
A
#
# COMPACT_ATOMS: atom_id res chain seq x y z
N GLN A 1 -30.24 -26.21 -8.69
CA GLN A 1 -29.50 -25.52 -7.61
C GLN A 1 -28.03 -25.59 -7.96
N GLN A 2 -27.36 -24.44 -8.10
CA GLN A 2 -25.91 -24.41 -8.30
C GLN A 2 -25.24 -24.80 -7.00
N THR A 3 -24.40 -25.82 -7.04
CA THR A 3 -23.60 -26.25 -5.88
C THR A 3 -22.64 -25.10 -5.49
N PRO A 4 -22.66 -24.65 -4.22
CA PRO A 4 -21.78 -23.57 -3.80
C PRO A 4 -20.31 -24.00 -3.91
N THR A 5 -19.49 -23.10 -4.47
CA THR A 5 -18.05 -23.33 -4.67
C THR A 5 -17.24 -22.19 -4.14
N VAL A 6 -16.06 -22.49 -3.61
CA VAL A 6 -15.03 -21.54 -3.16
C VAL A 6 -13.78 -21.70 -4.02
N HIS A 7 -13.09 -20.63 -4.27
CA HIS A 7 -11.85 -20.61 -5.05
C HIS A 7 -10.63 -20.58 -4.15
N ALA A 8 -9.69 -21.49 -4.38
CA ALA A 8 -8.34 -21.46 -3.82
C ALA A 8 -7.38 -20.82 -4.83
N HIS A 9 -6.66 -19.79 -4.41
CA HIS A 9 -5.69 -19.06 -5.22
C HIS A 9 -4.36 -18.88 -4.50
N GLY A 10 -3.25 -18.94 -5.28
CA GLY A 10 -1.91 -18.68 -4.81
C GLY A 10 -1.21 -19.89 -4.20
N GLU A 11 -0.56 -19.74 -3.07
CA GLU A 11 0.32 -20.74 -2.46
C GLU A 11 -0.45 -21.81 -1.65
N VAL A 12 -1.43 -22.43 -2.30
CA VAL A 12 -2.06 -23.67 -1.89
C VAL A 12 -1.57 -24.81 -2.81
N ARG A 13 -1.50 -26.04 -2.31
CA ARG A 13 -0.93 -27.14 -3.09
C ARG A 13 -1.71 -27.40 -4.37
N TYR A 14 -3.04 -27.30 -4.33
CA TYR A 14 -3.90 -27.48 -5.50
C TYR A 14 -4.80 -26.25 -5.64
N VAL A 15 -4.46 -25.39 -6.58
CA VAL A 15 -5.25 -24.21 -6.94
C VAL A 15 -6.49 -24.65 -7.73
N GLY A 16 -7.67 -24.08 -7.43
CA GLY A 16 -8.89 -24.42 -8.15
C GLY A 16 -10.17 -24.04 -7.46
N ARG A 17 -11.26 -24.58 -8.00
CA ARG A 17 -12.61 -24.46 -7.43
C ARG A 17 -12.96 -25.73 -6.66
N TYR A 18 -13.44 -25.54 -5.44
CA TYR A 18 -13.84 -26.62 -4.58
C TYR A 18 -15.31 -26.47 -4.20
N ARG A 19 -16.03 -27.57 -4.18
CA ARG A 19 -17.39 -27.61 -3.66
C ARG A 19 -17.35 -27.50 -2.15
N ILE A 20 -18.27 -26.71 -1.61
CA ILE A 20 -18.43 -26.57 -0.18
C ILE A 20 -19.85 -26.93 0.24
N VAL A 21 -20.03 -27.15 1.55
CA VAL A 21 -21.34 -27.25 2.19
C VAL A 21 -21.59 -25.95 2.91
N ASP A 22 -22.60 -25.19 2.45
CA ASP A 22 -22.98 -23.92 3.07
C ASP A 22 -23.28 -24.08 4.56
N GLY A 23 -22.76 -23.17 5.37
CA GLY A 23 -22.96 -23.17 6.82
C GLY A 23 -22.17 -24.27 7.58
N VAL A 24 -21.33 -25.06 6.88
CA VAL A 24 -20.53 -26.13 7.49
C VAL A 24 -19.05 -25.98 7.21
N THR A 25 -18.67 -25.79 5.93
CA THR A 25 -17.26 -25.75 5.54
C THR A 25 -16.56 -24.50 6.07
N ARG A 26 -15.48 -24.72 6.83
CA ARG A 26 -14.64 -23.65 7.39
C ARG A 26 -13.35 -23.49 6.62
N VAL A 27 -12.60 -22.41 6.90
CA VAL A 27 -11.35 -22.08 6.20
C VAL A 27 -10.32 -23.18 6.31
N LEU A 28 -10.12 -23.78 7.48
CA LEU A 28 -9.16 -24.90 7.67
C LEU A 28 -9.55 -26.14 6.88
N ASP A 29 -10.84 -26.54 6.90
CA ASP A 29 -11.34 -27.67 6.13
C ASP A 29 -11.08 -27.47 4.64
N PHE A 30 -11.35 -26.25 4.17
CA PHE A 30 -11.13 -25.84 2.78
C PHE A 30 -9.64 -25.90 2.38
N ILE A 31 -8.75 -25.35 3.22
CA ILE A 31 -7.30 -25.43 3.00
C ILE A 31 -6.86 -26.88 2.94
N GLY A 32 -7.40 -27.73 3.84
CA GLY A 32 -7.15 -29.19 3.82
C GLY A 32 -7.57 -29.85 2.51
N GLN A 33 -8.77 -29.51 1.98
CA GLN A 33 -9.25 -30.00 0.68
C GLN A 33 -8.33 -29.55 -0.47
N ALA A 34 -7.77 -28.34 -0.39
CA ALA A 34 -6.80 -27.82 -1.37
C ALA A 34 -5.38 -28.42 -1.20
N GLY A 35 -5.23 -29.43 -0.35
CA GLY A 35 -3.96 -30.14 -0.11
C GLY A 35 -3.02 -29.42 0.86
N GLY A 36 -3.49 -28.40 1.56
CA GLY A 36 -2.69 -27.57 2.47
C GLY A 36 -2.00 -26.40 1.79
N LEU A 37 -1.28 -25.63 2.59
CA LEU A 37 -0.46 -24.51 2.12
C LEU A 37 0.92 -24.99 1.67
N THR A 38 1.56 -24.23 0.77
CA THR A 38 2.95 -24.47 0.40
C THR A 38 3.90 -23.81 1.41
N GLU A 39 5.17 -24.21 1.41
CA GLU A 39 6.21 -23.58 2.25
C GLU A 39 6.45 -22.09 1.90
N LYS A 40 6.05 -21.70 0.69
CA LYS A 40 6.18 -20.32 0.19
C LYS A 40 4.99 -19.43 0.56
N ALA A 41 4.00 -19.97 1.27
CA ALA A 41 2.80 -19.22 1.65
C ALA A 41 3.12 -18.05 2.58
N ASN A 42 2.56 -16.89 2.28
CA ASN A 42 2.62 -15.72 3.14
C ASN A 42 1.34 -15.60 3.96
N LEU A 43 1.35 -16.15 5.18
CA LEU A 43 0.19 -16.15 6.08
C LEU A 43 -0.27 -14.74 6.46
N LEU A 44 0.67 -13.80 6.60
CA LEU A 44 0.36 -12.42 7.02
C LEU A 44 -0.46 -11.64 5.97
N GLU A 45 -0.27 -11.95 4.69
CA GLU A 45 -0.99 -11.33 3.59
C GLU A 45 -2.13 -12.20 3.06
N SER A 46 -2.31 -13.41 3.61
CA SER A 46 -3.40 -14.30 3.24
C SER A 46 -4.76 -13.73 3.66
N ARG A 47 -5.78 -13.99 2.86
CA ARG A 47 -7.09 -13.42 3.09
C ARG A 47 -8.22 -14.23 2.48
N VAL A 48 -9.39 -14.09 3.07
CA VAL A 48 -10.66 -14.56 2.52
C VAL A 48 -11.39 -13.34 1.96
N ILE A 49 -11.86 -13.46 0.72
CA ILE A 49 -12.59 -12.40 0.03
C ILE A 49 -13.99 -12.91 -0.28
N ARG A 50 -15.00 -12.28 0.31
CA ARG A 50 -16.41 -12.58 0.06
C ARG A 50 -16.92 -11.76 -1.11
N THR A 51 -16.98 -12.38 -2.30
CA THR A 51 -17.21 -11.70 -3.55
C THR A 51 -18.57 -11.00 -3.62
N LYS A 52 -19.60 -11.49 -2.93
CA LYS A 52 -20.91 -10.84 -2.86
C LYS A 52 -20.85 -9.40 -2.31
N TYR A 53 -19.88 -9.10 -1.45
CA TYR A 53 -19.71 -7.75 -0.92
C TYR A 53 -18.96 -6.81 -1.86
N ARG A 54 -18.30 -7.32 -2.88
CA ARG A 54 -17.69 -6.48 -3.93
C ARG A 54 -18.72 -5.73 -4.76
N ALA A 55 -19.90 -6.33 -4.93
CA ALA A 55 -21.00 -5.72 -5.69
C ALA A 55 -21.71 -4.58 -4.94
N ILE A 56 -21.51 -4.46 -3.62
CA ILE A 56 -22.08 -3.38 -2.83
C ILE A 56 -21.33 -2.10 -3.17
N GLN A 57 -22.05 -1.19 -3.84
CA GLN A 57 -21.53 0.12 -4.15
C GLN A 57 -21.64 1.01 -2.91
N ASP A 58 -20.57 1.74 -2.63
CA ASP A 58 -20.56 2.82 -1.65
C ASP A 58 -21.05 4.08 -2.36
N PRO A 59 -22.26 4.61 -2.02
CA PRO A 59 -22.85 5.73 -2.74
C PRO A 59 -21.98 6.99 -2.68
N GLU A 60 -21.31 7.22 -1.54
CA GLU A 60 -20.45 8.37 -1.35
C GLU A 60 -19.18 8.26 -2.19
N LEU A 61 -18.59 7.06 -2.26
CA LEU A 61 -17.46 6.82 -3.14
C LEU A 61 -17.80 7.07 -4.61
N VAL A 62 -18.98 6.63 -5.06
CA VAL A 62 -19.47 6.86 -6.44
C VAL A 62 -19.65 8.35 -6.70
N ARG A 63 -20.25 9.09 -5.76
CA ARG A 63 -20.42 10.54 -5.85
C ARG A 63 -19.08 11.25 -5.99
N LEU A 64 -18.13 10.96 -5.10
CA LEU A 64 -16.81 11.60 -5.09
C LEU A 64 -15.99 11.28 -6.34
N GLN A 65 -16.05 10.03 -6.83
CA GLN A 65 -15.42 9.66 -8.10
C GLN A 65 -16.03 10.43 -9.28
N GLY A 66 -17.34 10.71 -9.24
CA GLY A 66 -18.03 11.58 -10.21
C GLY A 66 -17.48 13.00 -10.21
N VAL A 67 -17.32 13.60 -9.02
CA VAL A 67 -16.74 14.95 -8.86
C VAL A 67 -15.30 14.99 -9.39
N VAL A 68 -14.46 14.02 -9.01
CA VAL A 68 -13.07 13.95 -9.48
C VAL A 68 -12.97 13.86 -11.01
N ARG A 69 -13.89 13.13 -11.65
CA ARG A 69 -13.92 13.04 -13.13
C ARG A 69 -14.35 14.34 -13.79
N ALA A 70 -15.27 15.07 -13.16
CA ALA A 70 -15.84 16.30 -13.75
C ALA A 70 -14.90 17.52 -13.57
N THR A 71 -14.33 17.70 -12.38
CA THR A 71 -13.67 18.94 -11.97
C THR A 71 -12.28 18.73 -11.37
N GLY A 72 -11.90 17.49 -11.07
CA GLY A 72 -10.60 17.12 -10.51
C GLY A 72 -10.58 17.06 -8.98
N LEU A 73 -9.42 16.69 -8.44
CA LEU A 73 -9.22 16.52 -6.99
C LEU A 73 -9.23 17.86 -6.21
N ALA A 74 -9.02 18.98 -6.89
CA ALA A 74 -8.91 20.29 -6.25
C ALA A 74 -10.24 20.75 -5.61
N ASP A 75 -11.37 20.35 -6.19
CA ASP A 75 -12.70 20.74 -5.74
C ASP A 75 -13.22 19.91 -4.55
N LEU A 76 -12.49 18.89 -4.14
CA LEU A 76 -12.83 18.11 -2.97
C LEU A 76 -12.31 18.76 -1.69
N SER A 77 -13.09 18.69 -0.62
CA SER A 77 -12.64 19.07 0.72
C SER A 77 -11.49 18.17 1.20
N PRO A 78 -10.69 18.61 2.19
CA PRO A 78 -9.65 17.76 2.78
C PRO A 78 -10.20 16.44 3.34
N GLU A 79 -11.41 16.46 3.90
CA GLU A 79 -12.08 15.27 4.45
C GLU A 79 -12.50 14.29 3.35
N GLU A 80 -13.09 14.80 2.26
CA GLU A 80 -13.48 13.99 1.10
C GLU A 80 -12.26 13.34 0.42
N ARG A 81 -11.14 14.06 0.30
CA ARG A 81 -9.87 13.52 -0.20
C ARG A 81 -9.32 12.41 0.72
N ALA A 82 -9.40 12.61 2.04
CA ALA A 82 -8.98 11.60 3.01
C ALA A 82 -9.86 10.35 2.92
N TYR A 83 -11.18 10.52 2.76
CA TYR A 83 -12.13 9.43 2.55
C TYR A 83 -11.81 8.62 1.29
N LEU A 84 -11.64 9.28 0.15
CA LEU A 84 -11.25 8.61 -1.11
C LEU A 84 -9.97 7.80 -0.93
N LYS A 85 -8.93 8.40 -0.36
CA LYS A 85 -7.65 7.75 -0.13
C LYS A 85 -7.76 6.52 0.79
N THR A 86 -8.66 6.56 1.76
CA THR A 86 -8.95 5.42 2.65
C THR A 86 -9.66 4.33 1.88
N LYS A 87 -10.68 4.69 1.10
CA LYS A 87 -11.48 3.75 0.32
C LYS A 87 -10.74 3.10 -0.84
N GLU A 88 -9.78 3.79 -1.45
CA GLU A 88 -8.89 3.22 -2.47
C GLU A 88 -8.00 2.09 -1.92
N ARG A 89 -7.69 2.12 -0.62
CA ARG A 89 -6.90 1.10 0.05
C ARG A 89 -7.71 -0.06 0.61
N GLU A 90 -9.03 0.13 0.70
CA GLU A 90 -9.94 -0.88 1.23
C GLU A 90 -10.19 -1.97 0.18
N GLU A 91 -9.79 -3.20 0.46
CA GLU A 91 -10.14 -4.35 -0.36
C GLU A 91 -11.57 -4.78 -0.05
N LYS A 92 -12.51 -4.42 -0.95
CA LYS A 92 -13.94 -4.74 -0.78
C LYS A 92 -14.17 -6.23 -0.61
N GLY A 93 -14.91 -6.58 0.44
CA GLY A 93 -15.27 -7.96 0.74
C GLY A 93 -14.18 -8.77 1.43
N ARG A 94 -13.05 -8.16 1.80
CA ARG A 94 -12.05 -8.82 2.65
C ARG A 94 -12.62 -9.09 4.03
N LEU A 95 -12.54 -10.35 4.45
CA LEU A 95 -12.90 -10.76 5.80
C LEU A 95 -11.67 -10.67 6.70
N ALA A 96 -11.90 -10.25 7.96
CA ALA A 96 -10.84 -10.12 8.95
C ALA A 96 -10.48 -11.51 9.51
N VAL A 97 -9.56 -12.21 8.86
CA VAL A 97 -9.02 -13.51 9.28
C VAL A 97 -7.51 -13.39 9.40
N ASP A 98 -6.98 -13.72 10.54
CA ASP A 98 -5.55 -13.86 10.77
C ASP A 98 -5.12 -15.30 10.49
N PHE A 99 -4.50 -15.54 9.33
CA PHE A 99 -4.06 -16.87 8.93
C PHE A 99 -2.90 -17.41 9.78
N GLY A 100 -2.09 -16.54 10.36
CA GLY A 100 -1.04 -16.95 11.29
C GLY A 100 -1.64 -17.62 12.52
N ARG A 101 -2.54 -16.92 13.20
CA ARG A 101 -3.27 -17.43 14.38
C ARG A 101 -4.15 -18.63 14.03
N LEU A 102 -4.78 -18.63 12.86
CA LEU A 102 -5.57 -19.76 12.37
C LEU A 102 -4.73 -21.04 12.29
N MET A 103 -3.53 -20.95 11.73
CA MET A 103 -2.62 -22.08 11.59
C MET A 103 -1.99 -22.52 12.93
N GLU A 104 -1.96 -21.62 13.92
CA GLU A 104 -1.58 -21.93 15.31
C GLU A 104 -2.72 -22.58 16.12
N GLY A 105 -3.92 -22.73 15.53
CA GLY A 105 -5.06 -23.42 16.13
C GLY A 105 -6.08 -22.48 16.79
N ASP A 106 -6.06 -21.18 16.50
CA ASP A 106 -7.08 -20.25 16.99
C ASP A 106 -8.40 -20.42 16.19
N GLU A 107 -9.32 -21.18 16.77
CA GLU A 107 -10.62 -21.46 16.18
C GLU A 107 -11.49 -20.19 15.96
N THR A 108 -11.19 -19.07 16.62
CA THR A 108 -11.92 -17.83 16.38
C THR A 108 -11.65 -17.27 14.98
N GLN A 109 -10.53 -17.63 14.37
CA GLN A 109 -10.15 -17.27 13.01
C GLN A 109 -10.70 -18.24 11.96
N ASN A 110 -11.21 -19.41 12.37
CA ASN A 110 -11.70 -20.45 11.50
C ASN A 110 -13.15 -20.20 11.07
N ILE A 111 -13.36 -19.17 10.27
CA ILE A 111 -14.68 -18.70 9.84
C ILE A 111 -15.34 -19.65 8.83
N LEU A 112 -16.66 -19.57 8.74
CA LEU A 112 -17.46 -20.28 7.74
C LEU A 112 -17.30 -19.61 6.37
N LEU A 113 -17.10 -20.46 5.36
CA LEU A 113 -17.05 -20.04 3.94
C LEU A 113 -18.45 -20.10 3.31
N GLU A 114 -18.68 -19.21 2.37
CA GLU A 114 -19.90 -19.14 1.58
C GLU A 114 -19.59 -19.33 0.08
N GLY A 115 -20.60 -19.76 -0.69
CA GLY A 115 -20.45 -19.89 -2.15
C GLY A 115 -20.01 -18.59 -2.80
N GLY A 116 -18.97 -18.66 -3.63
CA GLY A 116 -18.35 -17.51 -4.28
C GLY A 116 -17.20 -16.85 -3.50
N ASP A 117 -16.89 -17.33 -2.28
CA ASP A 117 -15.72 -16.84 -1.55
C ASP A 117 -14.43 -17.22 -2.28
N VAL A 118 -13.39 -16.43 -2.09
CA VAL A 118 -12.04 -16.65 -2.60
C VAL A 118 -11.07 -16.66 -1.43
N VAL A 119 -10.39 -17.77 -1.25
CA VAL A 119 -9.24 -17.87 -0.33
C VAL A 119 -7.98 -17.59 -1.14
N TYR A 120 -7.35 -16.49 -0.85
CA TYR A 120 -6.12 -16.05 -1.52
C TYR A 120 -4.94 -16.13 -0.58
N VAL A 121 -3.95 -16.91 -0.97
CA VAL A 121 -2.71 -17.11 -0.22
C VAL A 121 -1.54 -16.65 -1.10
N PRO A 122 -1.03 -15.43 -0.94
CA PRO A 122 0.08 -14.95 -1.74
C PRO A 122 1.38 -15.66 -1.39
N GLN A 123 2.32 -15.59 -2.33
CA GLN A 123 3.69 -16.04 -2.09
C GLN A 123 4.40 -15.09 -1.13
N ARG A 124 5.21 -15.63 -0.23
CA ARG A 124 6.11 -14.83 0.60
C ARG A 124 7.09 -14.09 -0.30
N ARG A 125 7.10 -12.79 -0.22
CA ARG A 125 8.06 -11.97 -0.97
C ARG A 125 9.45 -12.21 -0.38
N ALA A 126 10.36 -12.59 -1.24
CA ALA A 126 11.75 -12.83 -0.87
C ALA A 126 12.65 -11.64 -1.21
N THR A 127 12.08 -10.47 -1.51
CA THR A 127 12.83 -9.29 -1.97
C THR A 127 12.39 -8.03 -1.26
N VAL A 128 13.27 -7.03 -1.24
CA VAL A 128 12.99 -5.64 -0.85
C VAL A 128 13.08 -4.79 -2.11
N ASN A 129 12.11 -3.90 -2.33
CA ASN A 129 12.14 -3.01 -3.48
C ASN A 129 12.92 -1.74 -3.15
N MET A 130 13.91 -1.43 -3.98
CA MET A 130 14.73 -0.22 -3.89
C MET A 130 14.35 0.71 -5.04
N SER A 131 13.71 1.84 -4.76
CA SER A 131 13.14 2.71 -5.79
C SER A 131 13.53 4.18 -5.62
N GLY A 132 13.43 4.94 -6.71
CA GLY A 132 13.75 6.38 -6.77
C GLY A 132 15.24 6.66 -7.01
N GLN A 133 15.76 7.70 -6.39
CA GLN A 133 17.11 8.24 -6.64
C GLN A 133 18.21 7.45 -5.92
N LEU A 134 18.47 6.26 -6.46
CA LEU A 134 19.53 5.32 -6.03
C LEU A 134 20.46 5.03 -7.22
N PHE A 135 21.70 4.63 -6.97
CA PHE A 135 22.60 4.28 -8.06
C PHE A 135 22.16 3.02 -8.81
N LYS A 136 21.59 2.04 -8.10
CA LYS A 136 21.09 0.77 -8.66
C LYS A 136 19.70 0.47 -8.08
N PRO A 137 18.64 1.15 -8.56
CA PRO A 137 17.29 0.82 -8.16
C PRO A 137 16.88 -0.56 -8.68
N GLY A 138 16.02 -1.26 -7.96
CA GLY A 138 15.54 -2.59 -8.33
C GLY A 138 15.21 -3.45 -7.11
N LEU A 139 15.02 -4.73 -7.34
CA LEU A 139 14.76 -5.71 -6.29
C LEU A 139 16.09 -6.22 -5.71
N VAL A 140 16.18 -6.23 -4.39
CA VAL A 140 17.29 -6.80 -3.63
C VAL A 140 16.74 -7.98 -2.83
N ASP A 141 17.44 -9.11 -2.86
CA ASP A 141 17.03 -10.29 -2.09
C ASP A 141 16.93 -9.97 -0.60
N PHE A 142 15.82 -10.40 0.01
CA PHE A 142 15.63 -10.22 1.43
C PHE A 142 16.59 -11.12 2.21
N ALA A 143 17.32 -10.51 3.14
CA ALA A 143 18.20 -11.20 4.07
C ALA A 143 17.71 -10.98 5.50
N GLU A 144 17.37 -12.05 6.19
CA GLU A 144 16.84 -12.02 7.55
C GLU A 144 17.80 -11.31 8.52
N GLY A 145 17.25 -10.48 9.41
CA GLY A 145 18.03 -9.73 10.40
C GLY A 145 18.78 -8.52 9.84
N ARG A 146 18.75 -8.28 8.53
CA ARG A 146 19.39 -7.10 7.93
C ARG A 146 18.50 -5.86 8.07
N ARG A 147 19.17 -4.71 8.26
CA ARG A 147 18.54 -3.41 8.43
C ARG A 147 18.55 -2.61 7.12
N ALA A 148 17.77 -1.55 7.04
CA ALA A 148 17.62 -0.71 5.85
C ALA A 148 18.95 -0.19 5.28
N GLY A 149 19.95 0.04 6.11
CA GLY A 149 21.30 0.43 5.67
C GLY A 149 21.98 -0.59 4.77
N PHE A 150 21.80 -1.90 5.02
CA PHE A 150 22.33 -2.97 4.18
C PHE A 150 21.74 -2.92 2.76
N TYR A 151 20.43 -2.77 2.65
CA TYR A 151 19.75 -2.72 1.34
C TYR A 151 20.14 -1.46 0.55
N LEU A 152 20.30 -0.33 1.24
CA LEU A 152 20.80 0.88 0.60
C LEU A 152 22.21 0.68 0.02
N GLU A 153 23.09 -0.01 0.73
CA GLU A 153 24.45 -0.33 0.24
C GLU A 153 24.41 -1.28 -0.95
N GLN A 154 23.54 -2.29 -0.97
CA GLN A 154 23.33 -3.17 -2.11
C GLN A 154 22.82 -2.41 -3.35
N ALA A 155 21.97 -1.40 -3.14
CA ALA A 155 21.51 -0.49 -4.19
C ALA A 155 22.56 0.57 -4.59
N GLY A 156 23.80 0.47 -4.12
CA GLY A 156 24.88 1.40 -4.43
C GLY A 156 24.82 2.74 -3.72
N GLY A 157 23.87 2.91 -2.78
CA GLY A 157 23.66 4.15 -2.05
C GLY A 157 22.76 5.16 -2.77
N PHE A 158 22.73 6.37 -2.21
CA PHE A 158 21.94 7.49 -2.75
C PHE A 158 22.59 8.05 -4.01
N ALA A 159 21.79 8.27 -5.06
CA ALA A 159 22.23 8.99 -6.25
C ALA A 159 22.48 10.48 -5.95
N PHE A 160 23.05 11.19 -6.91
CA PHE A 160 23.47 12.60 -6.76
C PHE A 160 22.30 13.51 -6.39
N ASP A 161 21.13 13.33 -7.04
CA ASP A 161 19.94 14.14 -6.85
C ASP A 161 18.99 13.61 -5.77
N ALA A 162 19.44 12.65 -4.95
CA ALA A 162 18.62 12.04 -3.91
C ALA A 162 18.30 13.00 -2.76
N ASP A 163 17.03 13.16 -2.43
CA ASP A 163 16.62 13.76 -1.16
C ASP A 163 16.70 12.71 -0.03
N LYS A 164 17.85 12.69 0.64
CA LYS A 164 18.13 11.76 1.74
C LYS A 164 17.15 11.92 2.93
N ARG A 165 16.65 13.15 3.16
CA ARG A 165 15.71 13.46 4.25
C ARG A 165 14.27 13.06 3.88
N GLY A 166 13.96 13.15 2.61
CA GLY A 166 12.70 12.71 2.04
C GLY A 166 12.57 11.19 1.89
N ALA A 167 13.66 10.42 2.04
CA ALA A 167 13.62 8.97 1.90
C ALA A 167 12.64 8.31 2.90
N ARG A 168 11.95 7.27 2.45
CA ARG A 168 10.91 6.56 3.22
C ARG A 168 11.07 5.05 3.08
N LEU A 169 10.77 4.36 4.18
CA LEU A 169 10.48 2.94 4.16
C LEU A 169 8.95 2.78 4.06
N ILE A 170 8.48 2.07 3.05
CA ILE A 170 7.06 1.79 2.79
C ILE A 170 6.81 0.33 3.11
N ARG A 171 5.96 0.09 4.10
CA ARG A 171 5.62 -1.26 4.54
C ARG A 171 4.74 -1.96 3.51
N ALA A 172 5.16 -3.12 3.03
CA ALA A 172 4.40 -3.91 2.06
C ALA A 172 3.01 -4.27 2.56
N ARG A 173 2.89 -4.61 3.84
CA ARG A 173 1.65 -5.11 4.46
C ARG A 173 0.61 -4.02 4.67
N THR A 174 1.03 -2.81 5.08
CA THR A 174 0.13 -1.74 5.54
C THR A 174 0.12 -0.53 4.61
N GLY A 175 1.12 -0.38 3.73
CA GLY A 175 1.37 0.83 2.96
C GLY A 175 1.81 2.02 3.83
N GLN A 176 2.11 1.80 5.10
CA GLN A 176 2.59 2.84 6.00
C GLN A 176 3.97 3.34 5.54
N ARG A 177 4.17 4.65 5.62
CA ARG A 177 5.43 5.31 5.25
C ARG A 177 6.13 5.79 6.50
N GLU A 178 7.31 5.25 6.77
CA GLU A 178 8.18 5.65 7.87
C GLU A 178 9.36 6.47 7.32
N ALA A 179 9.85 7.46 8.09
CA ALA A 179 11.07 8.16 7.72
C ALA A 179 12.24 7.17 7.67
N TYR A 180 13.00 7.18 6.58
CA TYR A 180 14.14 6.29 6.43
C TYR A 180 15.18 6.51 7.52
N SER A 181 15.63 5.41 8.12
CA SER A 181 16.82 5.36 8.97
C SER A 181 17.60 4.08 8.65
N ARG A 182 18.92 4.13 8.68
CA ARG A 182 19.78 2.95 8.43
C ARG A 182 19.50 1.79 9.38
N ASN A 183 18.96 2.08 10.57
CA ASN A 183 18.70 1.10 11.63
C ASN A 183 17.31 0.48 11.58
N LEU A 184 16.43 0.91 10.67
CA LEU A 184 15.08 0.33 10.55
C LEU A 184 15.16 -1.15 10.20
N ILE A 185 14.29 -1.93 10.83
CA ILE A 185 14.07 -3.32 10.49
C ILE A 185 13.27 -3.33 9.19
N VAL A 186 13.69 -4.13 8.24
CA VAL A 186 13.04 -4.30 6.93
C VAL A 186 12.39 -5.66 6.89
N GLU A 187 11.16 -5.72 6.40
CA GLU A 187 10.40 -6.94 6.21
C GLU A 187 10.38 -7.36 4.73
N PRO A 188 10.13 -8.63 4.43
CA PRO A 188 10.02 -9.09 3.04
C PRO A 188 8.91 -8.33 2.28
N GLY A 189 9.27 -7.79 1.12
CA GLY A 189 8.36 -7.02 0.27
C GLY A 189 8.30 -5.53 0.58
N ASP A 190 8.94 -5.05 1.64
CA ASP A 190 9.03 -3.61 1.92
C ASP A 190 9.71 -2.86 0.76
N GLU A 191 9.42 -1.58 0.67
CA GLU A 191 10.03 -0.70 -0.31
C GLU A 191 10.80 0.43 0.38
N ILE A 192 12.06 0.65 -0.02
CA ILE A 192 12.83 1.83 0.32
C ILE A 192 12.77 2.78 -0.87
N TRP A 193 11.98 3.84 -0.71
CA TRP A 193 11.78 4.85 -1.73
C TRP A 193 12.55 6.12 -1.41
N VAL A 194 13.32 6.60 -2.39
CA VAL A 194 14.15 7.81 -2.27
C VAL A 194 13.68 8.85 -3.29
N PRO A 195 13.06 9.96 -2.86
CA PRO A 195 12.64 11.00 -3.79
C PRO A 195 13.82 11.79 -4.34
N GLU A 196 13.56 12.50 -5.42
CA GLU A 196 14.45 13.51 -5.97
C GLU A 196 14.40 14.78 -5.13
N LYS A 197 15.53 15.49 -5.04
CA LYS A 197 15.58 16.82 -4.43
C LYS A 197 14.72 17.79 -5.23
N GLU A 198 13.81 18.46 -4.55
CA GLU A 198 13.13 19.60 -5.16
C GLU A 198 14.14 20.73 -5.37
N TYR A 199 14.42 21.04 -6.64
CA TYR A 199 15.15 22.25 -6.98
C TYR A 199 14.27 23.46 -6.71
N ARG A 200 14.37 24.02 -5.50
CA ARG A 200 13.80 25.34 -5.22
C ARG A 200 14.50 26.35 -6.09
N ASN A 201 13.73 26.93 -7.01
CA ASN A 201 14.23 27.99 -7.87
C ASN A 201 14.43 29.26 -7.03
N TRP A 202 15.61 29.38 -6.41
CA TRP A 202 16.00 30.49 -5.53
C TRP A 202 15.84 31.85 -6.26
N TRP A 203 16.07 31.88 -7.58
CA TRP A 203 15.90 33.07 -8.37
C TRP A 203 14.45 33.55 -8.43
N ALA A 204 13.48 32.68 -8.52
CA ALA A 204 12.06 33.03 -8.48
C ALA A 204 11.66 33.68 -7.14
N LEU A 205 12.21 33.17 -6.03
CA LEU A 205 11.97 33.73 -4.70
C LEU A 205 12.61 35.10 -4.54
N VAL A 206 13.86 35.26 -4.99
CA VAL A 206 14.60 36.51 -4.93
C VAL A 206 13.96 37.58 -5.84
N GLN A 207 13.51 37.21 -7.03
CA GLN A 207 12.80 38.16 -7.94
C GLN A 207 11.43 38.58 -7.37
N GLY A 208 10.70 37.64 -6.69
CA GLY A 208 9.44 37.98 -6.02
C GLY A 208 9.64 39.02 -4.90
N THR A 209 10.65 38.83 -4.06
CA THR A 209 10.95 39.76 -2.96
C THR A 209 11.51 41.11 -3.44
N MET A 210 12.31 41.13 -4.51
CA MET A 210 12.79 42.38 -5.09
C MET A 210 11.67 43.19 -5.72
N ARG A 211 10.68 42.57 -6.34
CA ARG A 211 9.53 43.27 -6.94
C ARG A 211 8.67 43.94 -5.89
N THR A 212 8.36 43.25 -4.80
CA THR A 212 7.57 43.80 -3.68
C THR A 212 8.27 44.92 -2.94
N THR A 213 9.58 44.86 -2.76
CA THR A 213 10.36 45.97 -2.14
C THR A 213 10.48 47.19 -3.05
N ALA A 214 10.63 47.03 -4.38
CA ALA A 214 10.66 48.11 -5.31
C ALA A 214 9.30 48.84 -5.43
N GLU A 215 8.20 48.10 -5.40
CA GLU A 215 6.83 48.65 -5.39
C GLU A 215 6.53 49.39 -4.08
N ALA A 216 6.97 48.90 -2.95
CA ALA A 216 6.83 49.56 -1.66
C ALA A 216 7.65 50.85 -1.56
N LEU A 217 8.88 50.85 -2.09
CA LEU A 217 9.72 52.07 -2.16
C LEU A 217 9.12 53.15 -3.07
N THR A 218 8.52 52.73 -4.20
CA THR A 218 7.87 53.66 -5.12
C THR A 218 6.64 54.31 -4.47
N LEU A 219 5.85 53.54 -3.72
CA LEU A 219 4.70 54.04 -2.96
C LEU A 219 5.12 55.05 -1.86
N ILE A 220 6.19 54.75 -1.14
CA ILE A 220 6.71 55.62 -0.08
C ILE A 220 7.23 56.93 -0.65
N LEU A 221 7.91 56.90 -1.82
CA LEU A 221 8.38 58.09 -2.48
C LEU A 221 7.25 58.95 -3.05
N LEU A 222 6.16 58.32 -3.54
CA LEU A 222 4.97 59.03 -4.01
C LEU A 222 4.21 59.72 -2.87
N VAL A 223 4.10 59.09 -1.72
CA VAL A 223 3.45 59.65 -0.51
C VAL A 223 4.26 60.81 0.09
N ARG A 224 5.57 60.83 -0.12
CA ARG A 224 6.46 61.90 0.36
C ARG A 224 6.56 63.12 -0.57
N ALA A 225 6.03 63.00 -1.81
CA ALA A 225 6.03 64.03 -2.82
C ALA A 225 4.71 64.83 -2.88
N ILE A 226 3.70 64.47 -2.07
CA ILE A 226 2.46 65.19 -1.83
C ILE A 226 2.54 65.91 -0.47
#